data_8fd16571c1f1497d981df7d066965872
#
_entry.id   8fd16571c1f1497d981df7d066965872
#
_cell.length_a   1.000
_cell.length_b   1.000
_cell.length_c   1.000
_cell.angle_alpha   90.00
_cell.angle_beta   90.00
_cell.angle_gamma   90.00
#
_symmetry.space_group_name_H-M   'P 1'
#
loop_
_entity.id
_entity.type
_entity.pdbx_description
1 polymer ?
#
loop_
_entity_poly.entity_id
_entity_poly.type
_entity_poly.pdbx_seq_one_letter_code
_entity_poly.pdbx_strand_id
1 'polypeptide(L)'
;MNDKDLSDRLEKMYSGILFDVVRSLGVRNCVLPTSLRPLNVDHKIAGRAFTVAGEVDQSQSERDSLLRWCEFLSQAPPDHVIVCQPNDDTIAHMGELSAETLSYKGIRGFIADGGCRDSDFIYE
;
A
#
# COMPACT_ATOMS: atom_id res chain seq x y z
N MET A 1 -21.57 -6.12 -9.66
CA MET A 1 -20.64 -6.05 -8.50
C MET A 1 -19.60 -5.00 -8.85
N ASN A 2 -19.50 -3.95 -8.06
CA ASN A 2 -18.49 -2.89 -8.24
C ASN A 2 -17.16 -3.29 -7.56
N ASP A 3 -16.09 -2.52 -7.80
CA ASP A 3 -14.75 -2.81 -7.25
C ASP A 3 -14.73 -2.83 -5.72
N LYS A 4 -15.51 -1.95 -5.07
CA LYS A 4 -15.62 -1.91 -3.62
C LYS A 4 -16.26 -3.19 -3.06
N ASP A 5 -17.38 -3.63 -3.64
CA ASP A 5 -18.06 -4.87 -3.21
C ASP A 5 -17.15 -6.09 -3.39
N LEU A 6 -16.39 -6.13 -4.48
CA LEU A 6 -15.42 -7.19 -4.72
C LEU A 6 -14.32 -7.18 -3.64
N SER A 7 -13.75 -6.02 -3.36
CA SER A 7 -12.73 -5.83 -2.34
C SER A 7 -13.21 -6.27 -0.96
N ASP A 8 -14.42 -5.85 -0.56
CA ASP A 8 -15.04 -6.20 0.73
C ASP A 8 -15.26 -7.73 0.88
N ARG A 9 -15.51 -8.41 -0.23
CA ARG A 9 -15.64 -9.88 -0.25
C ARG A 9 -14.28 -10.57 -0.18
N LEU A 10 -13.31 -10.09 -0.94
CA LEU A 10 -11.95 -10.67 -0.97
C LEU A 10 -11.26 -10.55 0.39
N GLU A 11 -11.43 -9.44 1.09
CA GLU A 11 -10.86 -9.19 2.42
C GLU A 11 -11.34 -10.20 3.47
N LYS A 12 -12.53 -10.77 3.30
CA LYS A 12 -13.10 -11.81 4.18
C LYS A 12 -12.56 -13.21 3.88
N MET A 13 -11.95 -13.42 2.72
CA MET A 13 -11.41 -14.70 2.31
C MET A 13 -10.03 -14.93 2.91
N TYR A 14 -9.58 -16.17 2.97
CA TYR A 14 -8.20 -16.43 3.29
C TYR A 14 -7.35 -16.63 2.02
N SER A 15 -6.09 -16.24 2.11
CA SER A 15 -5.19 -16.09 0.97
C SER A 15 -4.95 -17.38 0.18
N GLY A 16 -5.01 -18.56 0.84
CA GLY A 16 -4.82 -19.85 0.18
C GLY A 16 -5.89 -20.12 -0.90
N ILE A 17 -7.17 -19.90 -0.57
CA ILE A 17 -8.26 -20.05 -1.55
C ILE A 17 -8.08 -19.05 -2.71
N LEU A 18 -7.75 -17.82 -2.40
CA LEU A 18 -7.54 -16.79 -3.44
C LEU A 18 -6.38 -17.18 -4.36
N PHE A 19 -5.30 -17.68 -3.79
CA PHE A 19 -4.17 -18.17 -4.56
C PHE A 19 -4.59 -19.29 -5.52
N ASP A 20 -5.32 -20.31 -5.05
CA ASP A 20 -5.74 -21.44 -5.87
C ASP A 20 -6.65 -20.99 -7.03
N VAL A 21 -7.59 -20.09 -6.75
CA VAL A 21 -8.49 -19.54 -7.79
C VAL A 21 -7.70 -18.74 -8.82
N VAL A 22 -6.84 -17.83 -8.39
CA VAL A 22 -6.04 -16.98 -9.29
C VAL A 22 -5.11 -17.84 -10.16
N ARG A 23 -4.53 -18.89 -9.58
CA ARG A 23 -3.71 -19.85 -10.31
C ARG A 23 -4.52 -20.64 -11.34
N SER A 24 -5.75 -21.04 -11.02
CA SER A 24 -6.65 -21.74 -11.96
C SER A 24 -7.05 -20.87 -13.14
N LEU A 25 -7.06 -19.54 -12.96
CA LEU A 25 -7.27 -18.57 -14.03
C LEU A 25 -6.02 -18.31 -14.89
N GLY A 26 -4.92 -19.01 -14.63
CA GLY A 26 -3.69 -18.91 -15.40
C GLY A 26 -2.70 -17.83 -14.96
N VAL A 27 -3.00 -17.07 -13.91
CA VAL A 27 -2.08 -16.06 -13.37
C VAL A 27 -0.96 -16.73 -12.57
N ARG A 28 0.30 -16.49 -12.95
CA ARG A 28 1.46 -17.16 -12.37
C ARG A 28 2.10 -16.37 -11.23
N ASN A 29 2.29 -15.07 -11.40
CA ASN A 29 2.96 -14.20 -10.43
C ASN A 29 1.92 -13.48 -9.56
N CYS A 30 1.31 -14.21 -8.63
CA CYS A 30 0.21 -13.72 -7.81
C CYS A 30 0.54 -13.64 -6.31
N VAL A 31 1.81 -13.74 -5.96
CA VAL A 31 2.29 -13.63 -4.57
C VAL A 31 3.38 -12.56 -4.51
N LEU A 32 3.27 -11.66 -3.55
CA LEU A 32 4.30 -10.68 -3.27
C LEU A 32 5.53 -11.33 -2.65
N PRO A 33 6.72 -10.71 -2.76
CA PRO A 33 7.93 -11.21 -2.12
C PRO A 33 7.74 -11.42 -0.61
N THR A 34 8.34 -12.48 -0.08
CA THR A 34 8.26 -12.81 1.35
C THR A 34 9.00 -11.83 2.26
N SER A 35 9.79 -10.92 1.69
CA SER A 35 10.40 -9.78 2.40
C SER A 35 9.36 -8.75 2.85
N LEU A 36 8.25 -8.61 2.10
CA LEU A 36 7.14 -7.76 2.52
C LEU A 36 6.38 -8.42 3.66
N ARG A 37 6.27 -7.71 4.78
CA ARG A 37 5.64 -8.20 6.01
C ARG A 37 4.53 -7.26 6.45
N PRO A 38 3.41 -7.78 6.94
CA PRO A 38 2.40 -6.93 7.55
C PRO A 38 2.92 -6.35 8.87
N LEU A 39 2.57 -5.11 9.16
CA LEU A 39 2.77 -4.53 10.49
C LEU A 39 1.88 -5.24 11.51
N ASN A 40 0.62 -5.48 11.16
CA ASN A 40 -0.32 -6.23 11.99
C ASN A 40 -0.75 -7.51 11.25
N VAL A 41 -0.39 -8.67 11.80
CA VAL A 41 -0.67 -9.98 11.19
C VAL A 41 -2.14 -10.37 11.19
N ASP A 42 -2.95 -9.73 12.03
CA ASP A 42 -4.38 -9.99 12.13
C ASP A 42 -5.19 -9.18 11.11
N HIS A 43 -4.58 -8.17 10.50
CA HIS A 43 -5.22 -7.36 9.49
C HIS A 43 -5.11 -7.98 8.10
N LYS A 44 -6.19 -7.87 7.37
CA LYS A 44 -6.27 -8.23 5.95
C LYS A 44 -6.62 -6.99 5.15
N ILE A 45 -6.03 -6.87 4.00
CA ILE A 45 -6.34 -5.79 3.06
C ILE A 45 -6.68 -6.38 1.70
N ALA A 46 -7.68 -5.84 1.06
CA ALA A 46 -8.01 -6.14 -0.32
C ALA A 46 -8.53 -4.87 -1.00
N GLY A 47 -8.11 -4.63 -2.21
CA GLY A 47 -8.51 -3.46 -2.96
C GLY A 47 -7.87 -3.43 -4.33
N ARG A 48 -8.40 -2.58 -5.20
CA ARG A 48 -7.75 -2.28 -6.46
C ARG A 48 -6.39 -1.63 -6.20
N ALA A 49 -5.36 -2.03 -6.90
CA ALA A 49 -4.03 -1.46 -6.74
C ALA A 49 -3.97 -0.03 -7.33
N PHE A 50 -3.42 0.89 -6.55
CA PHE A 50 -2.95 2.18 -7.02
C PHE A 50 -1.43 2.22 -6.84
N THR A 51 -0.71 2.18 -7.94
CA THR A 51 0.75 2.02 -7.93
C THR A 51 1.45 3.37 -7.97
N VAL A 52 2.50 3.50 -7.18
CA VAL A 52 3.39 4.65 -7.18
C VAL A 52 4.84 4.19 -7.13
N ALA A 53 5.68 4.81 -7.95
CA ALA A 53 7.13 4.59 -7.92
C ALA A 53 7.84 5.91 -7.63
N GLY A 54 8.91 5.82 -6.87
CA GLY A 54 9.81 6.91 -6.57
C GLY A 54 11.22 6.63 -7.09
N GLU A 55 12.05 7.63 -6.97
CA GLU A 55 13.50 7.56 -7.19
C GLU A 55 14.20 8.59 -6.30
N VAL A 56 15.45 8.30 -5.95
CA VAL A 56 16.28 9.26 -5.22
C VAL A 56 16.76 10.34 -6.18
N ASP A 57 16.34 11.58 -5.95
CA ASP A 57 16.78 12.75 -6.70
C ASP A 57 17.42 13.77 -5.75
N GLN A 58 18.75 13.75 -5.68
CA GLN A 58 19.52 14.65 -4.81
C GLN A 58 19.48 16.12 -5.27
N SER A 59 18.96 16.43 -6.44
CA SER A 59 18.77 17.80 -6.91
C SER A 59 17.52 18.46 -6.33
N GLN A 60 16.58 17.67 -5.78
CA GLN A 60 15.35 18.16 -5.17
C GLN A 60 15.62 18.67 -3.75
N SER A 61 14.98 19.79 -3.41
CA SER A 61 14.94 20.23 -2.01
C SER A 61 14.01 19.33 -1.18
N GLU A 62 14.26 19.26 0.15
CA GLU A 62 13.36 18.56 1.07
C GLU A 62 11.91 19.06 0.97
N ARG A 63 11.74 20.37 0.78
CA ARG A 63 10.42 20.98 0.60
C ARG A 63 9.73 20.48 -0.66
N ASP A 64 10.43 20.43 -1.78
CA ASP A 64 9.85 19.99 -3.05
C ASP A 64 9.50 18.50 -3.01
N SER A 65 10.33 17.68 -2.39
CA SER A 65 10.06 16.27 -2.14
C SER A 65 8.80 16.09 -1.28
N LEU A 66 8.66 16.89 -0.22
CA LEU A 66 7.48 16.84 0.64
C LEU A 66 6.21 17.29 -0.09
N LEU A 67 6.29 18.32 -0.93
CA LEU A 67 5.16 18.78 -1.74
C LEU A 67 4.71 17.70 -2.72
N ARG A 68 5.63 17.01 -3.39
CA ARG A 68 5.31 15.88 -4.28
C ARG A 68 4.66 14.73 -3.52
N TRP A 69 5.11 14.45 -2.29
CA TRP A 69 4.48 13.48 -1.43
C TRP A 69 3.03 13.87 -1.08
N CYS A 70 2.80 15.14 -0.73
CA CYS A 70 1.46 15.66 -0.47
C CYS A 70 0.56 15.60 -1.72
N GLU A 71 1.09 15.88 -2.90
CA GLU A 71 0.36 15.73 -4.17
C GLU A 71 -0.06 14.27 -4.39
N PHE A 72 0.86 13.33 -4.17
CA PHE A 72 0.56 11.90 -4.25
C PHE A 72 -0.56 11.52 -3.28
N LEU A 73 -0.46 11.88 -1.98
CA LEU A 73 -1.50 11.61 -0.99
C LEU A 73 -2.85 12.18 -1.43
N SER A 74 -2.85 13.36 -2.06
CA SER A 74 -4.06 14.03 -2.55
C SER A 74 -4.70 13.31 -3.73
N GLN A 75 -3.91 12.72 -4.60
CA GLN A 75 -4.37 12.01 -5.80
C GLN A 75 -4.81 10.57 -5.54
N ALA A 76 -4.39 9.96 -4.44
CA ALA A 76 -4.74 8.59 -4.11
C ALA A 76 -6.26 8.41 -4.03
N PRO A 77 -6.87 7.55 -4.85
CA PRO A 77 -8.31 7.37 -4.89
C PRO A 77 -8.79 6.50 -3.71
N PRO A 78 -9.96 6.78 -3.13
CA PRO A 78 -10.53 5.94 -2.08
C PRO A 78 -10.77 4.50 -2.56
N ASP A 79 -11.00 3.58 -1.63
CA ASP A 79 -11.25 2.15 -1.87
C ASP A 79 -10.09 1.40 -2.57
N HIS A 80 -8.90 1.99 -2.65
CA HIS A 80 -7.71 1.35 -3.23
C HIS A 80 -6.71 0.89 -2.18
N VAL A 81 -5.86 -0.06 -2.56
CA VAL A 81 -4.61 -0.39 -1.88
C VAL A 81 -3.48 0.28 -2.64
N ILE A 82 -2.70 1.09 -1.94
CA ILE A 82 -1.51 1.73 -2.53
C ILE A 82 -0.37 0.73 -2.52
N VAL A 83 0.32 0.60 -3.65
CA VAL A 83 1.54 -0.19 -3.78
C VAL A 83 2.67 0.76 -4.17
N CYS A 84 3.56 1.01 -3.22
CA CYS A 84 4.63 1.98 -3.34
C CYS A 84 5.98 1.29 -3.49
N GLN A 85 6.67 1.62 -4.58
CA GLN A 85 8.07 1.23 -4.81
C GLN A 85 8.93 2.50 -4.82
N PRO A 86 9.49 2.92 -3.67
CA PRO A 86 10.26 4.15 -3.56
C PRO A 86 11.65 4.05 -4.22
N ASN A 87 12.17 2.84 -4.46
CA ASN A 87 13.54 2.60 -4.92
C ASN A 87 14.60 3.23 -4.00
N ASP A 88 14.31 3.25 -2.72
CA ASP A 88 15.16 3.77 -1.65
C ASP A 88 14.86 3.03 -0.34
N ASP A 89 15.92 2.62 0.35
CA ASP A 89 15.87 1.92 1.63
C ASP A 89 16.52 2.72 2.78
N THR A 90 16.88 3.97 2.53
CA THR A 90 17.62 4.80 3.48
C THR A 90 16.74 5.67 4.38
N ILE A 91 15.51 5.92 3.96
CA ILE A 91 14.54 6.70 4.72
C ILE A 91 13.19 5.97 4.85
N ALA A 92 12.35 6.44 5.76
CA ALA A 92 10.98 5.95 5.87
C ALA A 92 10.07 6.62 4.82
N HIS A 93 9.31 5.78 4.10
CA HIS A 93 8.36 6.22 3.07
C HIS A 93 6.90 6.22 3.55
N MET A 94 6.67 5.81 4.80
CA MET A 94 5.38 5.90 5.48
C MET A 94 5.61 6.26 6.94
N GLY A 95 4.74 7.11 7.46
CA GLY A 95 4.69 7.49 8.86
C GLY A 95 3.26 7.81 9.28
N GLU A 96 3.05 8.12 10.56
CA GLU A 96 1.74 8.34 11.18
C GLU A 96 0.86 9.33 10.40
N LEU A 97 1.35 10.54 10.11
CA LEU A 97 0.55 11.58 9.43
C LEU A 97 0.08 11.17 8.05
N SER A 98 0.93 10.47 7.29
CA SER A 98 0.56 9.95 5.98
C SER A 98 -0.46 8.82 6.09
N ALA A 99 -0.29 7.92 7.05
CA ALA A 99 -1.21 6.82 7.31
C ALA A 99 -2.59 7.33 7.73
N GLU A 100 -2.67 8.28 8.65
CA GLU A 100 -3.92 8.94 9.05
C GLU A 100 -4.60 9.63 7.88
N THR A 101 -3.85 10.39 7.07
CA THR A 101 -4.37 11.06 5.88
C THR A 101 -5.00 10.07 4.91
N LEU A 102 -4.32 8.96 4.63
CA LEU A 102 -4.82 7.92 3.72
C LEU A 102 -6.03 7.19 4.31
N SER A 103 -6.02 6.90 5.60
CA SER A 103 -7.15 6.30 6.31
C SER A 103 -8.38 7.20 6.23
N TYR A 104 -8.22 8.50 6.51
CA TYR A 104 -9.29 9.48 6.40
C TYR A 104 -9.87 9.59 4.98
N LYS A 105 -9.05 9.39 3.97
CA LYS A 105 -9.47 9.36 2.55
C LYS A 105 -10.16 8.06 2.15
N GLY A 106 -10.22 7.06 3.02
CA GLY A 106 -10.80 5.76 2.71
C GLY A 106 -9.90 4.85 1.89
N ILE A 107 -8.59 5.02 1.98
CA ILE A 107 -7.62 4.08 1.42
C ILE A 107 -7.65 2.79 2.25
N ARG A 108 -7.67 1.65 1.59
CA ARG A 108 -7.85 0.34 2.22
C ARG A 108 -6.56 -0.24 2.80
N GLY A 109 -5.42 0.20 2.31
CA GLY A 109 -4.14 -0.25 2.80
C GLY A 109 -2.97 0.31 2.01
N PHE A 110 -1.78 0.15 2.57
CA PHE A 110 -0.54 0.63 1.98
C PHE A 110 0.53 -0.47 2.04
N ILE A 111 1.13 -0.76 0.91
CA ILE A 111 2.25 -1.71 0.78
C ILE A 111 3.45 -0.91 0.29
N ALA A 112 4.54 -0.91 1.05
CA ALA A 112 5.78 -0.25 0.66
C ALA A 112 6.92 -1.27 0.54
N ASP A 113 7.62 -1.23 -0.57
CA ASP A 113 8.94 -1.86 -0.72
C ASP A 113 10.01 -0.88 -0.22
N GLY A 114 9.97 -0.57 1.09
CA GLY A 114 10.82 0.43 1.74
C GLY A 114 10.51 0.59 3.22
N GLY A 115 11.18 1.54 3.86
CA GLY A 115 11.08 1.79 5.28
C GLY A 115 9.74 2.40 5.73
N CYS A 116 9.36 2.10 6.97
CA CYS A 116 8.25 2.72 7.68
C CYS A 116 8.74 3.25 9.03
N ARG A 117 8.17 4.35 9.50
CA ARG A 117 8.39 4.88 10.85
C ARG A 117 7.06 5.03 11.58
N ASP A 118 7.12 5.34 12.85
CA ASP A 118 5.94 5.56 13.71
C ASP A 118 5.00 4.34 13.73
N SER A 119 5.57 3.15 13.62
CA SER A 119 4.80 1.90 13.49
C SER A 119 3.86 1.66 14.65
N ASP A 120 4.23 2.09 15.86
CA ASP A 120 3.41 1.94 17.07
C ASP A 120 2.08 2.70 16.95
N PHE A 121 2.08 3.84 16.24
CA PHE A 121 0.88 4.64 16.00
C PHE A 121 0.08 4.19 14.77
N ILE A 122 0.74 3.62 13.79
CA ILE A 122 0.08 3.08 12.59
C ILE A 122 -0.65 1.75 12.89
N TYR A 123 -0.24 1.09 13.98
CA TYR A 123 -0.73 -0.22 14.37
C TYR A 123 -2.19 -0.24 14.85
N GLU A 124 -2.70 0.89 15.31
CA GLU A 124 -4.07 1.06 15.80
C GLU A 124 -5.06 1.37 14.66
#